data_8359a1f992e3e61b8e6291e8aba099c2
#
_entry.id   8359a1f992e3e61b8e6291e8aba099c2
#
_cell.length_a   1.000
_cell.length_b   1.000
_cell.length_c   1.000
_cell.angle_alpha   90.00
_cell.angle_beta   90.00
_cell.angle_gamma   90.00
#
_symmetry.space_group_name_H-M   'P 1'
#
loop_
_entity.id
_entity.type
_entity.pdbx_description
1 polymer ?
#
loop_
_entity_poly.entity_id
_entity_poly.type
_entity_poly.pdbx_seq_one_letter_code
_entity_poly.pdbx_strand_id
1 'polypeptide(L)'
;MILKDLPPDARPREKLLARGPAALGDAELLALLLRTGMAGKNVLALAQELLDTFGGIAGLLNTGAEDLKRIKGLGGPAKRAELVAVLELARRALAQQLKSRTVFDSPDAVKHYLQLQLAARPHEVFAVLFLDAQHRLLAMEELFRGTLTQTSVYPREVVLRALHHQAGAVVLAHNHPSGVAEPSRADEALTQTLKAALALVDVRVLDHVIVAPGAALSMAERGLL
;
A
#
# COMPACT_ATOMS: atom_id res chain seq x y z
N MET A 1 -10.49 29.36 15.13
CA MET A 1 -9.06 29.62 15.36
C MET A 1 -8.37 29.64 14.00
N ILE A 2 -7.79 30.73 13.60
CA ILE A 2 -7.05 30.85 12.35
C ILE A 2 -5.58 30.47 12.66
N LEU A 3 -4.88 29.79 11.74
CA LEU A 3 -3.46 29.40 11.94
C LEU A 3 -2.55 30.57 12.35
N LYS A 4 -2.92 31.78 11.94
CA LYS A 4 -2.20 33.01 12.30
C LYS A 4 -2.31 33.38 13.79
N ASP A 5 -3.32 32.85 14.48
CA ASP A 5 -3.53 33.11 15.91
C ASP A 5 -2.64 32.22 16.81
N LEU A 6 -1.99 31.19 16.20
CA LEU A 6 -1.02 30.35 16.91
C LEU A 6 0.30 31.10 17.08
N PRO A 7 1.03 30.87 18.19
CA PRO A 7 2.42 31.31 18.33
C PRO A 7 3.26 30.86 17.11
N PRO A 8 4.25 31.64 16.67
CA PRO A 8 5.04 31.30 15.49
C PRO A 8 5.63 29.90 15.54
N ASP A 9 6.13 29.47 16.68
CA ASP A 9 6.74 28.15 16.92
C ASP A 9 5.75 26.96 16.91
N ALA A 10 4.44 27.25 17.00
CA ALA A 10 3.36 26.27 16.92
C ALA A 10 2.70 26.20 15.53
N ARG A 11 3.09 27.07 14.58
CA ARG A 11 2.59 27.04 13.21
C ARG A 11 3.27 25.90 12.44
N PRO A 12 2.54 25.06 11.72
CA PRO A 12 3.12 23.88 11.06
C PRO A 12 4.31 24.16 10.16
N ARG A 13 4.28 25.27 9.39
CA ARG A 13 5.39 25.64 8.49
C ARG A 13 6.65 26.02 9.27
N GLU A 14 6.54 26.89 10.23
CA GLU A 14 7.63 27.38 11.08
C GLU A 14 8.19 26.22 11.92
N LYS A 15 7.30 25.38 12.46
CA LYS A 15 7.64 24.16 13.20
C LYS A 15 8.41 23.17 12.34
N LEU A 16 7.98 22.94 11.08
CA LEU A 16 8.68 22.07 10.12
C LEU A 16 10.11 22.57 9.86
N LEU A 17 10.25 23.86 9.56
CA LEU A 17 11.55 24.45 9.21
C LEU A 17 12.52 24.53 10.39
N ALA A 18 11.99 24.74 11.61
CA ALA A 18 12.81 24.86 12.81
C ALA A 18 13.19 23.52 13.44
N ARG A 19 12.29 22.52 13.38
CA ARG A 19 12.41 21.27 14.15
C ARG A 19 12.40 20.00 13.28
N GLY A 20 12.23 20.13 11.96
CA GLY A 20 12.16 19.03 11.02
C GLY A 20 10.79 18.31 11.01
N PRO A 21 10.58 17.38 10.04
CA PRO A 21 9.29 16.75 9.81
C PRO A 21 8.84 15.83 10.95
N ALA A 22 9.75 15.21 11.68
CA ALA A 22 9.44 14.32 12.80
C ALA A 22 8.76 15.04 13.99
N ALA A 23 8.83 16.38 14.03
CA ALA A 23 8.15 17.17 15.05
C ALA A 23 6.66 17.40 14.76
N LEU A 24 6.18 17.10 13.55
CA LEU A 24 4.80 17.34 13.12
C LEU A 24 3.97 16.06 13.20
N GLY A 25 2.71 16.22 13.62
CA GLY A 25 1.71 15.16 13.45
C GLY A 25 1.17 15.10 12.01
N ASP A 26 0.50 14.00 11.68
CA ASP A 26 -0.03 13.73 10.34
C ASP A 26 -0.95 14.83 9.82
N ALA A 27 -1.83 15.36 10.68
CA ALA A 27 -2.72 16.46 10.32
C ALA A 27 -1.96 17.76 10.02
N GLU A 28 -0.85 18.03 10.71
CA GLU A 28 -0.01 19.20 10.46
C GLU A 28 0.72 19.08 9.11
N LEU A 29 1.28 17.90 8.80
CA LEU A 29 1.92 17.62 7.52
C LEU A 29 0.92 17.74 6.36
N LEU A 30 -0.27 17.14 6.51
CA LEU A 30 -1.33 17.21 5.51
C LEU A 30 -1.84 18.65 5.32
N ALA A 31 -1.95 19.43 6.40
CA ALA A 31 -2.35 20.84 6.34
C ALA A 31 -1.37 21.70 5.54
N LEU A 32 -0.08 21.38 5.55
CA LEU A 32 0.92 22.06 4.72
C LEU A 32 0.68 21.84 3.23
N LEU A 33 0.30 20.62 2.83
CA LEU A 33 -0.05 20.28 1.45
C LEU A 33 -1.35 20.96 1.02
N LEU A 34 -2.36 20.98 1.88
CA LEU A 34 -3.66 21.58 1.60
C LEU A 34 -3.61 23.13 1.55
N ARG A 35 -2.62 23.74 2.19
CA ARG A 35 -2.34 25.18 2.30
C ARG A 35 -3.47 26.00 2.93
N THR A 36 -4.72 25.78 2.53
CA THR A 36 -5.88 26.55 2.98
C THR A 36 -7.02 25.63 3.37
N GLY A 37 -7.76 25.98 4.40
CA GLY A 37 -9.02 25.35 4.74
C GLY A 37 -10.15 25.74 3.77
N MET A 38 -11.36 25.79 4.30
CA MET A 38 -12.56 26.22 3.61
C MET A 38 -13.40 27.15 4.50
N ALA A 39 -14.45 27.73 3.96
CA ALA A 39 -15.36 28.56 4.78
C ALA A 39 -15.90 27.79 5.98
N GLY A 40 -15.67 28.32 7.18
CA GLY A 40 -16.10 27.71 8.44
C GLY A 40 -15.17 26.58 8.98
N LYS A 41 -14.11 26.18 8.25
CA LYS A 41 -13.20 25.11 8.69
C LYS A 41 -11.76 25.48 8.36
N ASN A 42 -10.89 25.55 9.37
CA ASN A 42 -9.47 25.81 9.14
C ASN A 42 -8.77 24.59 8.51
N VAL A 43 -7.54 24.77 8.04
CA VAL A 43 -6.82 23.73 7.30
C VAL A 43 -6.42 22.53 8.15
N LEU A 44 -6.15 22.71 9.45
CA LEU A 44 -5.85 21.60 10.36
C LEU A 44 -7.08 20.73 10.60
N ALA A 45 -8.25 21.37 10.81
CA ALA A 45 -9.51 20.64 10.97
C ALA A 45 -9.91 19.90 9.66
N LEU A 46 -9.62 20.47 8.50
CA LEU A 46 -9.82 19.81 7.21
C LEU A 46 -8.87 18.62 7.02
N ALA A 47 -7.62 18.77 7.43
CA ALA A 47 -6.61 17.70 7.38
C ALA A 47 -7.00 16.54 8.32
N GLN A 48 -7.44 16.85 9.54
CA GLN A 48 -7.90 15.84 10.49
C GLN A 48 -9.13 15.08 9.98
N GLU A 49 -10.11 15.78 9.41
CA GLU A 49 -11.29 15.15 8.80
C GLU A 49 -10.93 14.19 7.68
N LEU A 50 -9.92 14.52 6.86
CA LEU A 50 -9.42 13.61 5.82
C LEU A 50 -8.82 12.34 6.44
N LEU A 51 -7.97 12.48 7.44
CA LEU A 51 -7.37 11.34 8.13
C LEU A 51 -8.44 10.45 8.78
N ASP A 52 -9.41 11.06 9.45
CA ASP A 52 -10.51 10.32 10.09
C ASP A 52 -11.38 9.60 9.07
N THR A 53 -11.68 10.25 7.94
CA THR A 53 -12.55 9.69 6.88
C THR A 53 -11.89 8.49 6.17
N PHE A 54 -10.58 8.55 5.96
CA PHE A 54 -9.86 7.52 5.19
C PHE A 54 -9.08 6.54 6.08
N GLY A 55 -9.18 6.62 7.39
CA GLY A 55 -8.49 5.69 8.31
C GLY A 55 -6.99 5.96 8.43
N GLY A 56 -6.60 7.24 8.50
CA GLY A 56 -5.22 7.68 8.65
C GLY A 56 -4.46 7.84 7.33
N ILE A 57 -3.14 8.00 7.44
CA ILE A 57 -2.25 8.18 6.27
C ILE A 57 -2.28 6.97 5.34
N ALA A 58 -2.30 5.75 5.87
CA ALA A 58 -2.32 4.53 5.06
C ALA A 58 -3.58 4.44 4.19
N GLY A 59 -4.76 4.73 4.74
CA GLY A 59 -6.00 4.78 3.99
C GLY A 59 -6.04 5.92 2.98
N LEU A 60 -5.52 7.09 3.36
CA LEU A 60 -5.41 8.24 2.45
C LEU A 60 -4.48 7.94 1.26
N LEU A 61 -3.38 7.23 1.45
CA LEU A 61 -2.48 6.79 0.37
C LEU A 61 -3.19 5.93 -0.68
N ASN A 62 -4.25 5.20 -0.30
CA ASN A 62 -5.03 4.37 -1.22
C ASN A 62 -6.19 5.10 -1.90
N THR A 63 -6.39 6.38 -1.60
CA THR A 63 -7.53 7.17 -2.08
C THR A 63 -7.30 7.71 -3.48
N GLY A 64 -8.34 7.64 -4.32
CA GLY A 64 -8.34 8.22 -5.67
C GLY A 64 -8.90 9.65 -5.71
N ALA A 65 -8.75 10.32 -6.87
CA ALA A 65 -9.26 11.67 -7.08
C ALA A 65 -10.79 11.77 -6.93
N GLU A 66 -11.53 10.71 -7.27
CA GLU A 66 -13.00 10.67 -7.17
C GLU A 66 -13.45 10.56 -5.71
N ASP A 67 -12.75 9.78 -4.88
CA ASP A 67 -13.08 9.67 -3.46
C ASP A 67 -12.88 11.00 -2.74
N LEU A 68 -11.82 11.73 -3.09
CA LEU A 68 -11.54 13.06 -2.56
C LEU A 68 -12.59 14.11 -2.91
N LYS A 69 -13.38 13.93 -4.00
CA LYS A 69 -14.49 14.82 -4.34
C LYS A 69 -15.58 14.85 -3.27
N ARG A 70 -15.75 13.77 -2.54
CA ARG A 70 -16.79 13.63 -1.49
C ARG A 70 -16.49 14.52 -0.29
N ILE A 71 -15.24 14.95 -0.12
CA ILE A 71 -14.82 15.79 1.00
C ILE A 71 -15.09 17.25 0.67
N LYS A 72 -15.95 17.86 1.48
CA LYS A 72 -16.23 19.29 1.39
C LYS A 72 -14.95 20.09 1.65
N GLY A 73 -14.60 20.99 0.72
CA GLY A 73 -13.34 21.74 0.77
C GLY A 73 -12.24 21.21 -0.17
N LEU A 74 -12.41 20.00 -0.71
CA LEU A 74 -11.58 19.45 -1.79
C LEU A 74 -12.29 19.44 -3.15
N GLY A 75 -13.40 20.17 -3.30
CA GLY A 75 -14.17 20.25 -4.54
C GLY A 75 -13.38 20.84 -5.74
N GLY A 76 -12.39 21.68 -5.49
CA GLY A 76 -11.53 22.23 -6.53
C GLY A 76 -10.54 21.20 -7.10
N PRO A 77 -10.30 21.20 -8.44
CA PRO A 77 -9.42 20.22 -9.07
C PRO A 77 -7.95 20.34 -8.62
N ALA A 78 -7.47 21.56 -8.33
CA ALA A 78 -6.07 21.81 -8.01
C ALA A 78 -5.60 21.11 -6.72
N LYS A 79 -6.35 21.23 -5.61
CA LYS A 79 -6.01 20.58 -4.34
C LYS A 79 -6.03 19.05 -4.46
N ARG A 80 -7.02 18.50 -5.19
CA ARG A 80 -7.09 17.06 -5.43
C ARG A 80 -5.94 16.56 -6.26
N ALA A 81 -5.61 17.25 -7.36
CA ALA A 81 -4.48 16.90 -8.21
C ALA A 81 -3.15 16.94 -7.43
N GLU A 82 -2.94 17.97 -6.62
CA GLU A 82 -1.74 18.09 -5.79
C GLU A 82 -1.65 16.92 -4.79
N LEU A 83 -2.74 16.62 -4.09
CA LEU A 83 -2.76 15.53 -3.12
C LEU A 83 -2.52 14.17 -3.80
N VAL A 84 -3.24 13.86 -4.89
CA VAL A 84 -3.06 12.61 -5.65
C VAL A 84 -1.65 12.48 -6.20
N ALA A 85 -1.05 13.58 -6.69
CA ALA A 85 0.33 13.55 -7.18
C ALA A 85 1.34 13.22 -6.07
N VAL A 86 1.18 13.81 -4.87
CA VAL A 86 2.05 13.51 -3.71
C VAL A 86 1.90 12.06 -3.28
N LEU A 87 0.67 11.54 -3.21
CA LEU A 87 0.39 10.15 -2.86
C LEU A 87 1.02 9.18 -3.89
N GLU A 88 0.92 9.49 -5.17
CA GLU A 88 1.55 8.69 -6.23
C GLU A 88 3.09 8.73 -6.15
N LEU A 89 3.68 9.88 -5.88
CA LEU A 89 5.13 9.98 -5.66
C LEU A 89 5.59 9.14 -4.47
N ALA A 90 4.83 9.13 -3.37
CA ALA A 90 5.12 8.29 -2.22
C ALA A 90 5.07 6.79 -2.58
N ARG A 91 4.05 6.34 -3.33
CA ARG A 91 3.97 4.94 -3.83
C ARG A 91 5.17 4.59 -4.71
N ARG A 92 5.55 5.47 -5.65
CA ARG A 92 6.71 5.25 -6.54
C ARG A 92 8.02 5.19 -5.76
N ALA A 93 8.20 6.05 -4.75
CA ALA A 93 9.38 6.04 -3.89
C ALA A 93 9.51 4.71 -3.13
N LEU A 94 8.41 4.19 -2.57
CA LEU A 94 8.40 2.87 -1.91
C LEU A 94 8.73 1.75 -2.90
N ALA A 95 8.14 1.76 -4.09
CA ALA A 95 8.44 0.79 -5.14
C ALA A 95 9.92 0.84 -5.57
N GLN A 96 10.50 2.03 -5.66
CA GLN A 96 11.91 2.21 -5.99
C GLN A 96 12.82 1.70 -4.86
N GLN A 97 12.47 1.93 -3.61
CA GLN A 97 13.22 1.40 -2.46
C GLN A 97 13.24 -0.13 -2.46
N LEU A 98 12.11 -0.78 -2.78
CA LEU A 98 12.04 -2.25 -2.90
C LEU A 98 12.89 -2.78 -4.05
N LYS A 99 12.94 -2.07 -5.19
CA LYS A 99 13.84 -2.43 -6.31
C LYS A 99 15.32 -2.29 -5.97
N SER A 100 15.68 -1.39 -5.06
CA SER A 100 17.08 -1.15 -4.66
C SER A 100 17.51 -1.92 -3.41
N ARG A 101 16.60 -2.53 -2.67
CA ARG A 101 16.87 -3.31 -1.45
C ARG A 101 16.54 -4.78 -1.67
N THR A 102 17.22 -5.66 -0.95
CA THR A 102 16.79 -7.05 -0.82
C THR A 102 15.45 -7.10 -0.08
N VAL A 103 14.47 -7.74 -0.67
CA VAL A 103 13.11 -7.87 -0.09
C VAL A 103 13.16 -8.62 1.26
N PHE A 104 14.17 -9.46 1.46
CA PHE A 104 14.38 -10.24 2.69
C PHE A 104 14.84 -9.41 3.89
N ASP A 105 15.45 -8.26 3.66
CA ASP A 105 15.97 -7.45 4.77
C ASP A 105 14.86 -6.68 5.50
N SER A 106 13.63 -6.67 4.97
CA SER A 106 12.50 -5.98 5.58
C SER A 106 11.15 -6.58 5.15
N PRO A 107 10.68 -7.67 5.80
CA PRO A 107 9.34 -8.22 5.55
C PRO A 107 8.23 -7.17 5.70
N ASP A 108 8.38 -6.24 6.65
CA ASP A 108 7.44 -5.16 6.86
C ASP A 108 7.36 -4.20 5.68
N ALA A 109 8.47 -3.90 5.00
CA ALA A 109 8.46 -3.08 3.79
C ALA A 109 7.66 -3.74 2.66
N VAL A 110 7.76 -5.07 2.52
CA VAL A 110 6.97 -5.83 1.54
C VAL A 110 5.49 -5.80 1.90
N LYS A 111 5.14 -6.03 3.17
CA LYS A 111 3.77 -5.94 3.66
C LYS A 111 3.18 -4.56 3.39
N HIS A 112 3.89 -3.49 3.75
CA HIS A 112 3.46 -2.11 3.49
C HIS A 112 3.29 -1.82 1.99
N TYR A 113 4.25 -2.24 1.16
CA TYR A 113 4.13 -2.07 -0.28
C TYR A 113 2.89 -2.78 -0.84
N LEU A 114 2.67 -4.04 -0.45
CA LEU A 114 1.50 -4.80 -0.88
C LEU A 114 0.19 -4.19 -0.38
N GLN A 115 0.14 -3.66 0.84
CA GLN A 115 -1.01 -2.91 1.34
C GLN A 115 -1.33 -1.71 0.46
N LEU A 116 -0.32 -0.93 0.05
CA LEU A 116 -0.52 0.22 -0.84
C LEU A 116 -1.02 -0.17 -2.24
N GLN A 117 -0.66 -1.36 -2.72
CA GLN A 117 -1.05 -1.82 -4.05
C GLN A 117 -2.43 -2.51 -4.06
N LEU A 118 -2.74 -3.28 -3.04
CA LEU A 118 -3.84 -4.23 -3.07
C LEU A 118 -5.00 -3.89 -2.12
N ALA A 119 -4.77 -3.17 -0.99
CA ALA A 119 -5.79 -2.98 0.04
C ALA A 119 -7.05 -2.25 -0.42
N ALA A 120 -6.94 -1.36 -1.42
CA ALA A 120 -8.08 -0.60 -1.95
C ALA A 120 -8.82 -1.29 -3.12
N ARG A 121 -8.41 -2.51 -3.50
CA ARG A 121 -9.07 -3.24 -4.58
C ARG A 121 -10.47 -3.70 -4.14
N PRO A 122 -11.55 -3.38 -4.89
CA PRO A 122 -12.92 -3.71 -4.50
C PRO A 122 -13.28 -5.19 -4.69
N HIS A 123 -12.40 -5.97 -5.30
CA HIS A 123 -12.52 -7.41 -5.54
C HIS A 123 -11.20 -8.07 -5.22
N GLU A 124 -11.24 -9.36 -5.03
CA GLU A 124 -10.05 -10.16 -4.77
C GLU A 124 -9.12 -10.16 -5.99
N VAL A 125 -7.85 -9.88 -5.76
CA VAL A 125 -6.79 -9.89 -6.76
C VAL A 125 -5.65 -10.76 -6.23
N PHE A 126 -5.16 -11.67 -7.07
CA PHE A 126 -3.96 -12.43 -6.78
C PHE A 126 -2.79 -11.82 -7.57
N ALA A 127 -1.76 -11.41 -6.84
CA ALA A 127 -0.56 -10.77 -7.37
C ALA A 127 0.69 -11.57 -7.01
N VAL A 128 1.74 -11.38 -7.79
CA VAL A 128 3.04 -12.01 -7.57
C VAL A 128 4.14 -10.97 -7.69
N LEU A 129 5.02 -10.93 -6.69
CA LEU A 129 6.30 -10.22 -6.76
C LEU A 129 7.35 -11.21 -7.28
N PHE A 130 7.99 -10.88 -8.38
CA PHE A 130 9.07 -11.65 -8.98
C PHE A 130 10.41 -11.08 -8.54
N LEU A 131 11.29 -11.93 -8.04
CA LEU A 131 12.55 -11.56 -7.40
C LEU A 131 13.71 -12.24 -8.09
N ASP A 132 14.86 -11.55 -8.16
CA ASP A 132 16.10 -12.16 -8.63
C ASP A 132 16.74 -13.11 -7.58
N ALA A 133 17.88 -13.68 -7.90
CA ALA A 133 18.62 -14.58 -7.01
C ALA A 133 19.14 -13.87 -5.71
N GLN A 134 19.18 -12.55 -5.70
CA GLN A 134 19.53 -11.71 -4.55
C GLN A 134 18.28 -11.13 -3.85
N HIS A 135 17.10 -11.65 -4.20
CA HIS A 135 15.79 -11.23 -3.66
C HIS A 135 15.45 -9.76 -3.92
N ARG A 136 15.95 -9.18 -5.01
CA ARG A 136 15.57 -7.83 -5.45
C ARG A 136 14.34 -7.90 -6.34
N LEU A 137 13.42 -6.94 -6.19
CA LEU A 137 12.20 -6.89 -6.98
C LEU A 137 12.48 -6.64 -8.47
N LEU A 138 12.13 -7.62 -9.31
CA LEU A 138 12.15 -7.52 -10.76
C LEU A 138 10.86 -6.92 -11.29
N ALA A 139 9.72 -7.45 -10.85
CA ALA A 139 8.39 -6.99 -11.23
C ALA A 139 7.34 -7.37 -10.17
N MET A 140 6.23 -6.66 -10.17
CA MET A 140 4.99 -7.07 -9.52
C MET A 140 3.90 -7.13 -10.58
N GLU A 141 3.14 -8.23 -10.63
CA GLU A 141 2.01 -8.39 -11.54
C GLU A 141 0.76 -8.86 -10.81
N GLU A 142 -0.37 -8.25 -11.12
CA GLU A 142 -1.70 -8.76 -10.76
C GLU A 142 -2.08 -9.81 -11.82
N LEU A 143 -1.97 -11.10 -11.49
CA LEU A 143 -2.14 -12.18 -12.45
C LEU A 143 -3.59 -12.64 -12.58
N PHE A 144 -4.33 -12.64 -11.48
CA PHE A 144 -5.70 -13.12 -11.48
C PHE A 144 -6.59 -12.15 -10.73
N ARG A 145 -7.81 -12.01 -11.26
CA ARG A 145 -8.88 -11.23 -10.66
C ARG A 145 -10.07 -12.13 -10.39
N GLY A 146 -10.45 -12.18 -9.13
CA GLY A 146 -11.61 -12.95 -8.70
C GLY A 146 -12.92 -12.16 -8.68
N THR A 147 -13.92 -12.80 -8.14
CA THR A 147 -15.18 -12.19 -7.72
C THR A 147 -15.00 -11.53 -6.34
N LEU A 148 -16.06 -11.20 -5.65
CA LEU A 148 -16.00 -10.67 -4.27
C LEU A 148 -15.55 -11.74 -3.24
N THR A 149 -15.55 -13.02 -3.61
CA THR A 149 -15.36 -14.13 -2.67
C THR A 149 -14.42 -15.23 -3.15
N GLN A 150 -13.95 -15.21 -4.40
CA GLN A 150 -13.12 -16.29 -4.94
C GLN A 150 -12.31 -15.85 -6.15
N THR A 151 -11.03 -16.24 -6.18
CA THR A 151 -10.11 -16.07 -7.32
C THR A 151 -9.59 -17.42 -7.77
N SER A 152 -9.77 -17.75 -9.07
CA SER A 152 -9.16 -18.95 -9.65
C SER A 152 -7.72 -18.65 -10.07
N VAL A 153 -6.76 -19.26 -9.40
CA VAL A 153 -5.32 -19.13 -9.70
C VAL A 153 -4.84 -20.38 -10.41
N TYR A 154 -4.22 -20.20 -11.58
CA TYR A 154 -3.67 -21.30 -12.38
C TYR A 154 -2.15 -21.37 -12.21
N PRO A 155 -1.59 -22.44 -11.58
CA PRO A 155 -0.15 -22.57 -11.35
C PRO A 155 0.70 -22.43 -12.62
N ARG A 156 0.20 -22.93 -13.74
CA ARG A 156 0.87 -22.80 -15.05
C ARG A 156 1.17 -21.35 -15.42
N GLU A 157 0.22 -20.44 -15.20
CA GLU A 157 0.41 -19.03 -15.55
C GLU A 157 1.42 -18.36 -14.63
N VAL A 158 1.42 -18.69 -13.33
CA VAL A 158 2.41 -18.19 -12.37
C VAL A 158 3.82 -18.66 -12.75
N VAL A 159 3.98 -19.93 -13.10
CA VAL A 159 5.26 -20.49 -13.58
C VAL A 159 5.73 -19.80 -14.85
N LEU A 160 4.86 -19.62 -15.86
CA LEU A 160 5.20 -18.93 -17.10
C LEU A 160 5.68 -17.50 -16.86
N ARG A 161 5.02 -16.75 -15.93
CA ARG A 161 5.44 -15.39 -15.58
C ARG A 161 6.75 -15.38 -14.81
N ALA A 162 6.98 -16.32 -13.90
CA ALA A 162 8.23 -16.46 -13.17
C ALA A 162 9.41 -16.68 -14.12
N LEU A 163 9.27 -17.58 -15.10
CA LEU A 163 10.27 -17.84 -16.14
C LEU A 163 10.47 -16.63 -17.05
N HIS A 164 9.39 -15.94 -17.43
CA HIS A 164 9.47 -14.70 -18.25
C HIS A 164 10.32 -13.62 -17.57
N HIS A 165 10.16 -13.45 -16.27
CA HIS A 165 10.94 -12.48 -15.49
C HIS A 165 12.33 -13.00 -15.06
N GLN A 166 12.66 -14.25 -15.41
CA GLN A 166 13.89 -14.91 -14.94
C GLN A 166 14.02 -14.84 -13.40
N ALA A 167 12.91 -15.04 -12.71
CA ALA A 167 12.84 -14.93 -11.27
C ALA A 167 13.49 -16.14 -10.60
N GLY A 168 14.34 -15.91 -9.59
CA GLY A 168 14.88 -16.95 -8.70
C GLY A 168 13.98 -17.23 -7.49
N ALA A 169 13.09 -16.28 -7.18
CA ALA A 169 12.12 -16.41 -6.10
C ALA A 169 10.87 -15.54 -6.35
N VAL A 170 9.80 -15.84 -5.62
CA VAL A 170 8.56 -15.06 -5.66
C VAL A 170 8.00 -14.83 -4.25
N VAL A 171 7.27 -13.72 -4.09
CA VAL A 171 6.32 -13.52 -3.01
C VAL A 171 4.92 -13.51 -3.61
N LEU A 172 4.06 -14.38 -3.12
CA LEU A 172 2.65 -14.44 -3.48
C LEU A 172 1.87 -13.43 -2.66
N ALA A 173 0.83 -12.86 -3.20
CA ALA A 173 -0.03 -11.94 -2.46
C ALA A 173 -1.47 -11.98 -2.97
N HIS A 174 -2.44 -11.82 -2.08
CA HIS A 174 -3.81 -11.52 -2.47
C HIS A 174 -4.48 -10.62 -1.42
N ASN A 175 -5.55 -9.95 -1.82
CA ASN A 175 -6.30 -9.12 -0.89
C ASN A 175 -7.64 -9.77 -0.54
N HIS A 176 -8.07 -9.51 0.70
CA HIS A 176 -9.41 -9.81 1.19
C HIS A 176 -10.23 -8.52 1.34
N PRO A 177 -11.12 -8.20 0.39
CA PRO A 177 -11.98 -7.02 0.47
C PRO A 177 -12.91 -7.03 1.69
N SER A 178 -13.13 -8.20 2.30
CA SER A 178 -13.91 -8.38 3.53
C SER A 178 -13.32 -7.70 4.76
N GLY A 179 -12.03 -7.32 4.72
CA GLY A 179 -11.35 -6.66 5.82
C GLY A 179 -10.61 -7.58 6.81
N VAL A 180 -10.66 -8.90 6.62
CA VAL A 180 -9.99 -9.87 7.49
C VAL A 180 -8.77 -10.44 6.79
N ALA A 181 -7.56 -10.19 7.33
CA ALA A 181 -6.29 -10.69 6.79
C ALA A 181 -5.93 -12.07 7.37
N GLU A 182 -6.87 -12.99 7.48
CA GLU A 182 -6.60 -14.37 7.94
C GLU A 182 -6.62 -15.34 6.75
N PRO A 183 -5.67 -16.30 6.67
CA PRO A 183 -5.63 -17.28 5.60
C PRO A 183 -6.79 -18.26 5.72
N SER A 184 -7.44 -18.57 4.62
CA SER A 184 -8.37 -19.68 4.51
C SER A 184 -7.61 -20.98 4.23
N ARG A 185 -8.29 -22.13 4.43
CA ARG A 185 -7.74 -23.44 4.03
C ARG A 185 -7.47 -23.52 2.52
N ALA A 186 -8.23 -22.76 1.72
CA ALA A 186 -8.01 -22.69 0.28
C ALA A 186 -6.72 -21.92 -0.05
N ASP A 187 -6.40 -20.85 0.69
CA ASP A 187 -5.15 -20.10 0.53
C ASP A 187 -3.93 -20.95 0.88
N GLU A 188 -4.03 -21.73 1.96
CA GLU A 188 -2.96 -22.66 2.34
C GLU A 188 -2.75 -23.74 1.26
N ALA A 189 -3.82 -24.38 0.78
CA ALA A 189 -3.74 -25.39 -0.26
C ALA A 189 -3.19 -24.83 -1.59
N LEU A 190 -3.62 -23.63 -1.98
CA LEU A 190 -3.11 -22.92 -3.15
C LEU A 190 -1.63 -22.62 -2.99
N THR A 191 -1.20 -22.13 -1.83
CA THR A 191 0.20 -21.82 -1.53
C THR A 191 1.08 -23.06 -1.71
N GLN A 192 0.68 -24.21 -1.14
CA GLN A 192 1.42 -25.45 -1.30
C GLN A 192 1.47 -25.93 -2.75
N THR A 193 0.37 -25.78 -3.50
CA THR A 193 0.31 -26.13 -4.92
C THR A 193 1.27 -25.28 -5.75
N LEU A 194 1.28 -23.96 -5.53
CA LEU A 194 2.18 -23.04 -6.23
C LEU A 194 3.64 -23.26 -5.84
N LYS A 195 3.91 -23.51 -4.56
CA LYS A 195 5.25 -23.84 -4.06
C LYS A 195 5.80 -25.11 -4.75
N ALA A 196 5.00 -26.15 -4.85
CA ALA A 196 5.39 -27.39 -5.52
C ALA A 196 5.63 -27.16 -7.03
N ALA A 197 4.75 -26.40 -7.72
CA ALA A 197 4.89 -26.14 -9.15
C ALA A 197 6.13 -25.28 -9.47
N LEU A 198 6.39 -24.24 -8.70
CA LEU A 198 7.52 -23.35 -8.87
C LEU A 198 8.88 -24.01 -8.54
N ALA A 199 8.89 -24.93 -7.58
CA ALA A 199 10.07 -25.72 -7.24
C ALA A 199 10.56 -26.59 -8.41
N LEU A 200 9.67 -27.04 -9.31
CA LEU A 200 10.03 -27.81 -10.51
C LEU A 200 10.87 -27.02 -11.51
N VAL A 201 10.86 -25.69 -11.41
CA VAL A 201 11.61 -24.78 -12.28
C VAL A 201 12.61 -23.91 -11.50
N ASP A 202 13.05 -24.40 -10.34
CA ASP A 202 14.04 -23.77 -9.46
C ASP A 202 13.65 -22.37 -8.96
N VAL A 203 12.35 -22.06 -8.86
CA VAL A 203 11.85 -20.80 -8.33
C VAL A 203 11.28 -21.02 -6.92
N ARG A 204 11.79 -20.28 -5.93
CA ARG A 204 11.38 -20.40 -4.54
C ARG A 204 10.20 -19.50 -4.20
N VAL A 205 9.22 -20.02 -3.49
CA VAL A 205 8.19 -19.19 -2.82
C VAL A 205 8.73 -18.78 -1.46
N LEU A 206 8.88 -17.48 -1.24
CA LEU A 206 9.45 -16.94 -0.01
C LEU A 206 8.39 -16.58 1.01
N ASP A 207 7.24 -16.12 0.55
CA ASP A 207 6.10 -15.77 1.40
C ASP A 207 4.79 -15.79 0.60
N HIS A 208 3.68 -15.83 1.32
CA HIS A 208 2.36 -15.51 0.82
C HIS A 208 1.73 -14.49 1.77
N VAL A 209 1.53 -13.27 1.28
CA VAL A 209 1.01 -12.16 2.07
C VAL A 209 -0.46 -11.92 1.78
N ILE A 210 -1.28 -11.95 2.81
CA ILE A 210 -2.71 -11.65 2.73
C ILE A 210 -2.93 -10.20 3.16
N VAL A 211 -3.56 -9.41 2.30
CA VAL A 211 -3.77 -7.97 2.49
C VAL A 211 -5.24 -7.69 2.75
N ALA A 212 -5.52 -6.90 3.78
CA ALA A 212 -6.84 -6.35 4.05
C ALA A 212 -6.74 -4.85 4.32
N PRO A 213 -7.84 -4.09 4.26
CA PRO A 213 -7.85 -2.69 4.68
C PRO A 213 -7.28 -2.52 6.09
N GLY A 214 -6.13 -1.82 6.19
CA GLY A 214 -5.44 -1.56 7.46
C GLY A 214 -4.60 -2.70 8.04
N ALA A 215 -4.55 -3.89 7.39
CA ALA A 215 -3.80 -5.04 7.88
C ALA A 215 -3.10 -5.81 6.74
N ALA A 216 -1.96 -6.44 7.04
CA ALA A 216 -1.33 -7.43 6.18
C ALA A 216 -0.73 -8.56 7.04
N LEU A 217 -0.89 -9.79 6.59
CA LEU A 217 -0.40 -10.99 7.25
C LEU A 217 0.56 -11.73 6.34
N SER A 218 1.72 -12.12 6.87
CA SER A 218 2.67 -13.02 6.24
C SER A 218 2.39 -14.45 6.70
N MET A 219 2.19 -15.35 5.76
CA MET A 219 2.02 -16.77 6.06
C MET A 219 3.35 -17.41 6.49
N ALA A 220 4.49 -16.92 5.98
CA ALA A 220 5.81 -17.37 6.40
C ALA A 220 6.08 -17.04 7.88
N GLU A 221 5.78 -15.81 8.32
CA GLU A 221 5.91 -15.42 9.74
C GLU A 221 5.00 -16.23 10.67
N ARG A 222 3.88 -16.77 10.15
CA ARG A 222 2.96 -17.65 10.88
C ARG A 222 3.35 -19.13 10.82
N GLY A 223 4.42 -19.49 10.08
CA GLY A 223 4.84 -20.89 9.89
C GLY A 223 3.89 -21.72 9.03
N LEU A 224 3.14 -21.08 8.13
CA LEU A 224 2.16 -21.70 7.24
C LEU A 224 2.67 -21.96 5.81
N LEU A 225 3.97 -21.72 5.56
CA LEU A 225 4.54 -21.83 4.22
C LEU A 225 5.19 -23.21 3.95
#